data_e3d830414ef212e268e5f286b90ada6a
#
_entry.id   e3d830414ef212e268e5f286b90ada6a
#
_cell.length_a   1.000
_cell.length_b   1.000
_cell.length_c   1.000
_cell.angle_alpha   90.00
_cell.angle_beta   90.00
_cell.angle_gamma   90.00
#
_symmetry.space_group_name_H-M   'P 1'
#
loop_
_entity.id
_entity.type
_entity.pdbx_description
1 polymer ?
#
loop_
_entity_poly.entity_id
_entity_poly.type
_entity_poly.pdbx_seq_one_letter_code
_entity_poly.pdbx_strand_id
1 'polypeptide(L)'
;MGTKRPGSTDKRQVFNKDKFCTLEQYAAYFGITTRTAYNHYYGGRLKGAFKDIGGSNRILIPIEYIQTNPNPNVTIYATVPYSIENNREELDKEVIKLRRYCSAKCYKVQDIVTEYSYGIFEERPKLLSLLKNRYVKHVVVANKSAVNRYAFDFISAIMQADGRELEIISTKEPDDKGFKKDLTDTIYVVCKKLGTKDVTYEDVRKAMVALGIAERKNSGRPTKDSKRKKSKEPDPEDLI
;
A
#
# COMPACT_ATOMS: atom_id res chain seq x y z
N MET A 1 18.92 -73.59 5.01
CA MET A 1 19.33 -72.36 5.74
C MET A 1 19.10 -71.15 4.82
N GLY A 2 17.99 -70.46 5.04
CA GLY A 2 17.64 -69.28 4.26
C GLY A 2 18.02 -68.02 4.97
N THR A 3 18.92 -67.24 4.41
CA THR A 3 19.37 -65.95 4.91
C THR A 3 18.28 -64.90 4.70
N LYS A 4 17.65 -64.43 5.74
CA LYS A 4 16.75 -63.27 5.76
C LYS A 4 17.59 -62.02 5.40
N ARG A 5 17.18 -61.32 4.36
CA ARG A 5 17.66 -59.95 4.04
C ARG A 5 17.12 -59.00 5.13
N PRO A 6 17.94 -58.06 5.64
CA PRO A 6 17.45 -57.09 6.59
C PRO A 6 16.47 -56.12 5.88
N GLY A 7 15.30 -55.93 6.50
CA GLY A 7 14.25 -55.08 5.97
C GLY A 7 14.72 -53.63 5.76
N SER A 8 14.56 -53.16 4.56
CA SER A 8 14.63 -51.76 4.18
C SER A 8 13.56 -51.02 4.97
N THR A 9 13.93 -50.31 6.01
CA THR A 9 13.07 -49.32 6.66
C THR A 9 12.94 -48.14 5.69
N ASP A 10 11.87 -48.19 4.90
CA ASP A 10 11.42 -47.11 4.03
C ASP A 10 11.03 -45.92 4.92
N LYS A 11 12.01 -45.08 5.27
CA LYS A 11 11.80 -43.80 5.92
C LYS A 11 11.29 -42.81 4.87
N ARG A 12 10.05 -42.96 4.44
CA ARG A 12 9.31 -41.89 3.77
C ARG A 12 9.21 -40.75 4.77
N GLN A 13 10.07 -39.76 4.62
CA GLN A 13 9.90 -38.51 5.36
C GLN A 13 8.59 -37.90 4.88
N VAL A 14 7.57 -38.00 5.72
CA VAL A 14 6.28 -37.35 5.49
C VAL A 14 6.56 -35.86 5.40
N PHE A 15 6.25 -35.27 4.27
CA PHE A 15 6.35 -33.83 4.04
C PHE A 15 5.55 -33.09 5.10
N ASN A 16 6.23 -32.47 6.05
CA ASN A 16 5.60 -31.63 7.05
C ASN A 16 5.53 -30.20 6.50
N LYS A 17 4.32 -29.78 6.10
CA LYS A 17 4.03 -28.44 5.59
C LYS A 17 4.43 -27.31 6.56
N ASP A 18 4.53 -27.62 7.85
CA ASP A 18 4.86 -26.64 8.90
C ASP A 18 6.36 -26.36 9.02
N LYS A 19 7.20 -27.22 8.42
CA LYS A 19 8.66 -27.12 8.49
C LYS A 19 9.32 -26.74 7.16
N PHE A 20 8.66 -26.94 6.06
CA PHE A 20 9.22 -26.70 4.73
C PHE A 20 8.23 -26.00 3.81
N CYS A 21 8.73 -25.15 2.95
CA CYS A 21 7.99 -24.56 1.84
C CYS A 21 8.49 -25.10 0.50
N THR A 22 7.65 -24.99 -0.52
CA THR A 22 8.06 -25.34 -1.90
C THR A 22 8.86 -24.19 -2.53
N LEU A 23 9.59 -24.50 -3.59
CA LEU A 23 10.36 -23.52 -4.34
C LEU A 23 9.45 -22.42 -4.95
N GLU A 24 8.21 -22.78 -5.36
CA GLU A 24 7.24 -21.82 -5.83
C GLU A 24 6.78 -20.88 -4.70
N GLN A 25 6.55 -21.41 -3.49
CA GLN A 25 6.21 -20.60 -2.31
C GLN A 25 7.34 -19.66 -1.92
N TYR A 26 8.59 -20.14 -1.98
CA TYR A 26 9.76 -19.32 -1.77
C TYR A 26 9.89 -18.21 -2.82
N ALA A 27 9.72 -18.54 -4.11
CA ALA A 27 9.75 -17.57 -5.19
C ALA A 27 8.67 -16.50 -5.02
N ALA A 28 7.44 -16.93 -4.68
CA ALA A 28 6.32 -16.06 -4.43
C ALA A 28 6.57 -15.11 -3.25
N TYR A 29 7.12 -15.62 -2.15
CA TYR A 29 7.42 -14.83 -0.95
C TYR A 29 8.45 -13.73 -1.23
N PHE A 30 9.51 -14.05 -1.99
CA PHE A 30 10.55 -13.08 -2.33
C PHE A 30 10.24 -12.26 -3.60
N GLY A 31 9.09 -12.48 -4.26
CA GLY A 31 8.70 -11.78 -5.48
C GLY A 31 9.66 -12.02 -6.64
N ILE A 32 10.31 -13.18 -6.67
CA ILE A 32 11.26 -13.57 -7.73
C ILE A 32 10.64 -14.62 -8.64
N THR A 33 11.22 -14.76 -9.84
CA THR A 33 10.78 -15.84 -10.75
C THR A 33 11.20 -17.21 -10.20
N THR A 34 10.44 -18.25 -10.55
CA THR A 34 10.77 -19.65 -10.21
C THR A 34 12.16 -20.01 -10.70
N ARG A 35 12.56 -19.50 -11.89
CA ARG A 35 13.91 -19.69 -12.44
C ARG A 35 14.99 -19.10 -11.54
N THR A 36 14.76 -17.91 -10.98
CA THR A 36 15.69 -17.29 -10.04
C THR A 36 15.78 -18.11 -8.74
N ALA A 37 14.65 -18.62 -8.25
CA ALA A 37 14.61 -19.48 -7.08
C ALA A 37 15.38 -20.82 -7.31
N TYR A 38 15.30 -21.41 -8.50
CA TYR A 38 16.14 -22.55 -8.91
C TYR A 38 17.60 -22.19 -8.87
N ASN A 39 18.00 -21.02 -9.37
CA ASN A 39 19.38 -20.56 -9.33
C ASN A 39 19.88 -20.38 -7.88
N HIS A 40 19.02 -19.93 -6.96
CA HIS A 40 19.38 -19.86 -5.53
C HIS A 40 19.60 -21.25 -4.93
N TYR A 41 18.80 -22.24 -5.29
CA TYR A 41 18.95 -23.62 -4.82
C TYR A 41 20.24 -24.25 -5.37
N TYR A 42 20.42 -24.27 -6.68
CA TYR A 42 21.60 -24.87 -7.32
C TYR A 42 22.89 -24.10 -7.03
N GLY A 43 22.80 -22.80 -6.79
CA GLY A 43 23.94 -21.97 -6.35
C GLY A 43 24.29 -22.11 -4.86
N GLY A 44 23.65 -23.04 -4.12
CA GLY A 44 23.95 -23.33 -2.72
C GLY A 44 23.57 -22.24 -1.72
N ARG A 45 22.74 -21.26 -2.13
CA ARG A 45 22.29 -20.16 -1.27
C ARG A 45 21.25 -20.58 -0.25
N LEU A 46 20.55 -21.70 -0.49
CA LEU A 46 19.48 -22.20 0.36
C LEU A 46 20.01 -23.39 1.20
N LYS A 47 20.67 -23.08 2.31
CA LYS A 47 21.20 -24.09 3.22
C LYS A 47 20.05 -24.92 3.80
N GLY A 48 20.19 -26.25 3.81
CA GLY A 48 19.17 -27.17 4.31
C GLY A 48 18.01 -27.44 3.34
N ALA A 49 17.97 -26.79 2.18
CA ALA A 49 17.05 -27.15 1.12
C ALA A 49 17.46 -28.45 0.43
N PHE A 50 16.49 -29.31 0.12
CA PHE A 50 16.75 -30.60 -0.52
C PHE A 50 15.66 -30.95 -1.54
N LYS A 51 15.99 -31.86 -2.45
CA LYS A 51 15.01 -32.39 -3.40
C LYS A 51 14.39 -33.68 -2.84
N ASP A 52 13.07 -33.69 -2.74
CA ASP A 52 12.31 -34.86 -2.28
C ASP A 52 12.24 -35.91 -3.40
N ILE A 53 13.22 -36.81 -3.42
CA ILE A 53 13.37 -37.84 -4.47
C ILE A 53 12.38 -38.99 -4.27
N GLY A 54 11.87 -39.20 -3.05
CA GLY A 54 11.00 -40.33 -2.70
C GLY A 54 9.49 -40.05 -2.80
N GLY A 55 9.09 -38.80 -3.01
CA GLY A 55 7.68 -38.37 -3.00
C GLY A 55 7.29 -37.49 -4.17
N SER A 56 7.25 -36.18 -3.93
CA SER A 56 6.73 -35.20 -4.90
C SER A 56 7.73 -34.74 -5.96
N ASN A 57 8.97 -35.18 -5.87
CA ASN A 57 10.11 -34.71 -6.71
C ASN A 57 10.31 -33.16 -6.66
N ARG A 58 9.80 -32.52 -5.61
CA ARG A 58 9.87 -31.07 -5.41
C ARG A 58 11.09 -30.68 -4.60
N ILE A 59 11.54 -29.45 -4.77
CA ILE A 59 12.57 -28.86 -3.91
C ILE A 59 11.84 -28.31 -2.69
N LEU A 60 12.29 -28.76 -1.52
CA LEU A 60 11.81 -28.36 -0.21
C LEU A 60 12.82 -27.45 0.46
N ILE A 61 12.39 -26.30 0.89
CA ILE A 61 13.19 -25.24 1.49
C ILE A 61 12.75 -25.09 2.93
N PRO A 62 13.66 -25.04 3.92
CA PRO A 62 13.28 -24.81 5.32
C PRO A 62 12.41 -23.56 5.43
N ILE A 63 11.31 -23.66 6.16
CA ILE A 63 10.32 -22.56 6.29
C ILE A 63 10.93 -21.31 6.93
N GLU A 64 12.02 -21.49 7.68
CA GLU A 64 12.81 -20.42 8.27
C GLU A 64 13.23 -19.35 7.24
N TYR A 65 13.49 -19.75 5.99
CA TYR A 65 13.80 -18.78 4.92
C TYR A 65 12.65 -17.83 4.61
N ILE A 66 11.43 -18.21 4.92
CA ILE A 66 10.23 -17.38 4.75
C ILE A 66 9.89 -16.68 6.07
N GLN A 67 9.99 -17.38 7.20
CA GLN A 67 9.58 -16.88 8.52
C GLN A 67 10.62 -15.97 9.18
N THR A 68 11.91 -16.16 8.88
CA THR A 68 13.01 -15.43 9.54
C THR A 68 13.62 -14.32 8.68
N ASN A 69 12.91 -13.87 7.63
CA ASN A 69 13.40 -12.71 6.90
C ASN A 69 13.21 -11.46 7.77
N PRO A 70 14.27 -10.93 8.41
CA PRO A 70 14.15 -9.75 9.28
C PRO A 70 13.70 -8.51 8.51
N ASN A 71 13.78 -8.55 7.17
CA ASN A 71 13.42 -7.45 6.29
C ASN A 71 12.39 -7.92 5.26
N PRO A 72 11.09 -7.93 5.57
CA PRO A 72 10.08 -8.33 4.61
C PRO A 72 10.11 -7.45 3.37
N ASN A 73 9.96 -8.10 2.20
CA ASN A 73 9.83 -7.38 0.94
C ASN A 73 8.45 -6.73 0.90
N VAL A 74 8.41 -5.43 0.68
CA VAL A 74 7.17 -4.67 0.60
C VAL A 74 7.03 -3.98 -0.75
N THR A 75 5.81 -3.82 -1.21
CA THR A 75 5.46 -2.95 -2.33
C THR A 75 4.77 -1.71 -1.77
N ILE A 76 5.28 -0.55 -2.11
CA ILE A 76 4.65 0.72 -1.77
C ILE A 76 3.57 1.01 -2.81
N TYR A 77 2.37 1.32 -2.36
CA TYR A 77 1.34 1.91 -3.21
C TYR A 77 1.06 3.34 -2.75
N ALA A 78 1.45 4.31 -3.57
CA ALA A 78 1.26 5.73 -3.31
C ALA A 78 0.20 6.31 -4.25
N THR A 79 -0.75 7.02 -3.69
CA THR A 79 -1.80 7.69 -4.44
C THR A 79 -2.14 9.04 -3.80
N VAL A 80 -2.41 10.02 -4.64
CA VAL A 80 -2.94 11.32 -4.24
C VAL A 80 -4.19 11.63 -5.05
N PRO A 81 -5.14 12.40 -4.50
CA PRO A 81 -6.28 12.88 -5.26
C PRO A 81 -5.79 13.69 -6.47
N TYR A 82 -6.40 13.45 -7.62
CA TYR A 82 -6.12 14.27 -8.81
C TYR A 82 -6.58 15.69 -8.56
N SER A 83 -5.67 16.63 -8.71
CA SER A 83 -5.96 18.06 -8.73
C SER A 83 -5.34 18.68 -9.98
N ILE A 84 -5.83 19.85 -10.40
CA ILE A 84 -5.31 20.54 -11.57
C ILE A 84 -3.91 21.09 -11.29
N GLU A 85 -3.58 21.33 -10.01
CA GLU A 85 -2.32 21.93 -9.56
C GLU A 85 -1.47 20.93 -8.75
N ASN A 86 -0.17 20.86 -9.07
CA ASN A 86 0.87 20.18 -8.25
C ASN A 86 0.71 18.67 -7.96
N ASN A 87 0.01 17.92 -8.78
CA ASN A 87 -0.20 16.47 -8.56
C ASN A 87 1.10 15.68 -8.42
N ARG A 88 2.12 16.00 -9.20
CA ARG A 88 3.38 15.27 -9.23
C ARG A 88 4.17 15.47 -7.93
N GLU A 89 4.27 16.72 -7.49
CA GLU A 89 5.00 17.04 -6.24
C GLU A 89 4.35 16.41 -4.99
N GLU A 90 3.01 16.40 -4.95
CA GLU A 90 2.28 15.75 -3.86
C GLU A 90 2.50 14.24 -3.84
N LEU A 91 2.49 13.62 -5.02
CA LEU A 91 2.75 12.19 -5.18
C LEU A 91 4.18 11.83 -4.76
N ASP A 92 5.17 12.65 -5.18
CA ASP A 92 6.56 12.46 -4.78
C ASP A 92 6.76 12.60 -3.27
N LYS A 93 6.10 13.57 -2.64
CA LYS A 93 6.10 13.72 -1.16
C LYS A 93 5.50 12.50 -0.47
N GLU A 94 4.42 11.95 -1.00
CA GLU A 94 3.79 10.74 -0.43
C GLU A 94 4.70 9.52 -0.57
N VAL A 95 5.35 9.33 -1.73
CA VAL A 95 6.35 8.28 -1.95
C VAL A 95 7.52 8.41 -0.96
N ILE A 96 8.04 9.63 -0.76
CA ILE A 96 9.13 9.87 0.20
C ILE A 96 8.71 9.51 1.62
N LYS A 97 7.50 9.87 2.02
CA LYS A 97 6.94 9.55 3.34
C LYS A 97 6.83 8.04 3.56
N LEU A 98 6.29 7.30 2.57
CA LEU A 98 6.18 5.84 2.60
C LEU A 98 7.55 5.16 2.63
N ARG A 99 8.52 5.63 1.85
CA ARG A 99 9.90 5.12 1.88
C ARG A 99 10.56 5.32 3.25
N ARG A 100 10.39 6.48 3.87
CA ARG A 100 10.92 6.75 5.23
C ARG A 100 10.34 5.78 6.25
N TYR A 101 9.04 5.53 6.18
CA TYR A 101 8.39 4.55 7.04
C TYR A 101 8.96 3.14 6.83
N CYS A 102 9.07 2.69 5.58
CA CYS A 102 9.64 1.39 5.26
C CYS A 102 11.09 1.25 5.76
N SER A 103 11.90 2.32 5.61
CA SER A 103 13.27 2.34 6.13
C SER A 103 13.32 2.24 7.65
N ALA A 104 12.46 2.96 8.36
CA ALA A 104 12.38 2.91 9.82
C ALA A 104 11.96 1.52 10.35
N LYS A 105 11.16 0.79 9.57
CA LYS A 105 10.74 -0.59 9.85
C LYS A 105 11.72 -1.65 9.33
N CYS A 106 12.82 -1.23 8.72
CA CYS A 106 13.78 -2.12 8.06
C CYS A 106 13.16 -2.96 6.94
N TYR A 107 12.10 -2.48 6.29
CA TYR A 107 11.48 -3.16 5.17
C TYR A 107 12.31 -2.98 3.89
N LYS A 108 12.39 -4.04 3.09
CA LYS A 108 13.02 -3.98 1.77
C LYS A 108 11.97 -3.61 0.72
N VAL A 109 12.00 -2.36 0.27
CA VAL A 109 11.10 -1.90 -0.80
C VAL A 109 11.49 -2.58 -2.11
N GLN A 110 10.60 -3.42 -2.63
CA GLN A 110 10.77 -4.18 -3.87
C GLN A 110 10.26 -3.39 -5.07
N ASP A 111 9.12 -2.75 -4.92
CA ASP A 111 8.46 -2.00 -5.99
C ASP A 111 7.69 -0.80 -5.43
N ILE A 112 7.45 0.21 -6.29
CA ILE A 112 6.66 1.39 -5.97
C ILE A 112 5.66 1.62 -7.08
N VAL A 113 4.40 1.44 -6.75
CA VAL A 113 3.27 1.68 -7.65
C VAL A 113 2.66 3.02 -7.31
N THR A 114 2.58 3.90 -8.30
CA THR A 114 2.03 5.24 -8.15
C THR A 114 0.83 5.44 -9.08
N GLU A 115 -0.24 6.03 -8.56
CA GLU A 115 -1.47 6.27 -9.28
C GLU A 115 -2.16 7.55 -8.78
N TYR A 116 -2.89 8.25 -9.65
CA TYR A 116 -3.75 9.35 -9.24
C TYR A 116 -5.16 8.83 -8.99
N SER A 117 -5.80 9.34 -7.95
CA SER A 117 -7.15 8.96 -7.54
C SER A 117 -8.12 10.07 -7.91
N TYR A 118 -9.18 9.75 -8.66
CA TYR A 118 -10.23 10.69 -9.07
C TYR A 118 -11.54 10.49 -8.27
N GLY A 119 -11.49 9.75 -7.18
CA GLY A 119 -12.63 9.52 -6.30
C GLY A 119 -12.94 8.05 -6.04
N ILE A 120 -14.07 7.80 -5.39
CA ILE A 120 -14.43 6.47 -4.86
C ILE A 120 -14.78 5.47 -5.97
N PHE A 121 -15.36 5.94 -7.08
CA PHE A 121 -15.88 5.09 -8.16
C PHE A 121 -14.92 4.91 -9.33
N GLU A 122 -13.66 5.28 -9.15
CA GLU A 122 -12.74 5.22 -10.25
C GLU A 122 -12.13 3.84 -10.43
N GLU A 123 -11.94 3.50 -11.69
CA GLU A 123 -11.08 2.41 -12.07
C GLU A 123 -9.64 2.75 -11.72
N ARG A 124 -9.06 1.99 -10.79
CA ARG A 124 -7.65 2.08 -10.41
C ARG A 124 -6.89 0.88 -10.97
N PRO A 125 -6.50 0.93 -12.25
CA PRO A 125 -5.94 -0.23 -12.92
C PRO A 125 -4.64 -0.71 -12.29
N LYS A 126 -3.82 0.20 -11.77
CA LYS A 126 -2.56 -0.17 -11.12
C LYS A 126 -2.81 -0.82 -9.74
N LEU A 127 -3.73 -0.27 -8.94
CA LEU A 127 -4.16 -0.91 -7.70
C LEU A 127 -4.75 -2.29 -7.98
N LEU A 128 -5.63 -2.40 -8.96
CA LEU A 128 -6.25 -3.67 -9.31
C LEU A 128 -5.22 -4.70 -9.78
N SER A 129 -4.23 -4.28 -10.59
CA SER A 129 -3.11 -5.12 -11.00
C SER A 129 -2.28 -5.58 -9.80
N LEU A 130 -2.00 -4.67 -8.86
CA LEU A 130 -1.29 -4.97 -7.61
C LEU A 130 -2.05 -6.00 -6.76
N LEU A 131 -3.37 -5.82 -6.61
CA LEU A 131 -4.21 -6.72 -5.83
C LEU A 131 -4.34 -8.11 -6.47
N LYS A 132 -4.36 -8.20 -7.80
CA LYS A 132 -4.36 -9.46 -8.55
C LYS A 132 -3.02 -10.20 -8.48
N ASN A 133 -1.93 -9.49 -8.23
CA ASN A 133 -0.60 -10.08 -8.18
C ASN A 133 -0.35 -10.80 -6.85
N ARG A 134 -0.52 -12.12 -6.83
CA ARG A 134 -0.31 -12.97 -5.65
C ARG A 134 1.14 -13.05 -5.16
N TYR A 135 2.10 -12.59 -5.96
CA TYR A 135 3.51 -12.54 -5.57
C TYR A 135 3.80 -11.34 -4.65
N VAL A 136 2.97 -10.30 -4.68
CA VAL A 136 3.06 -9.18 -3.75
C VAL A 136 2.44 -9.59 -2.43
N LYS A 137 3.27 -9.87 -1.43
CA LYS A 137 2.82 -10.36 -0.12
C LYS A 137 2.50 -9.26 0.87
N HIS A 138 3.19 -8.14 0.79
CA HIS A 138 3.02 -7.04 1.74
C HIS A 138 2.93 -5.72 0.97
N VAL A 139 1.83 -5.03 1.15
CA VAL A 139 1.56 -3.72 0.52
C VAL A 139 1.50 -2.66 1.61
N VAL A 140 2.27 -1.59 1.46
CA VAL A 140 2.29 -0.45 2.38
C VAL A 140 1.63 0.75 1.72
N VAL A 141 0.66 1.34 2.40
CA VAL A 141 -0.11 2.50 1.94
C VAL A 141 -0.16 3.59 3.02
N ALA A 142 -0.45 4.81 2.62
CA ALA A 142 -0.46 5.94 3.55
C ALA A 142 -1.61 5.87 4.56
N ASN A 143 -2.80 5.60 4.09
CA ASN A 143 -4.03 5.56 4.87
C ASN A 143 -5.10 4.70 4.17
N LYS A 144 -6.24 4.49 4.80
CA LYS A 144 -7.35 3.73 4.23
C LYS A 144 -7.87 4.31 2.91
N SER A 145 -7.89 5.64 2.77
CA SER A 145 -8.35 6.32 1.54
C SER A 145 -7.45 6.05 0.34
N ALA A 146 -6.17 5.72 0.57
CA ALA A 146 -5.25 5.38 -0.50
C ALA A 146 -5.70 4.14 -1.31
N VAL A 147 -6.37 3.20 -0.68
CA VAL A 147 -6.94 2.02 -1.36
C VAL A 147 -8.41 2.25 -1.69
N ASN A 148 -9.22 2.36 -0.70
CA ASN A 148 -10.62 2.79 -0.70
C ASN A 148 -11.10 2.76 0.75
N ARG A 149 -11.46 3.90 1.33
CA ARG A 149 -11.86 4.00 2.74
C ARG A 149 -12.98 3.02 3.11
N TYR A 150 -13.98 2.90 2.26
CA TYR A 150 -15.17 2.09 2.54
C TYR A 150 -14.95 0.59 2.29
N ALA A 151 -14.03 0.24 1.42
CA ALA A 151 -13.72 -1.14 1.08
C ALA A 151 -12.42 -1.65 1.73
N PHE A 152 -11.72 -0.81 2.50
CA PHE A 152 -10.40 -1.13 3.06
C PHE A 152 -10.42 -2.42 3.88
N ASP A 153 -11.34 -2.52 4.84
CA ASP A 153 -11.40 -3.66 5.75
C ASP A 153 -11.76 -4.96 4.98
N PHE A 154 -12.60 -4.86 3.95
CA PHE A 154 -12.93 -5.96 3.07
C PHE A 154 -11.72 -6.41 2.21
N ILE A 155 -11.01 -5.46 1.60
CA ILE A 155 -9.80 -5.74 0.81
C ILE A 155 -8.71 -6.34 1.69
N SER A 156 -8.52 -5.78 2.89
CA SER A 156 -7.55 -6.28 3.87
C SER A 156 -7.86 -7.71 4.28
N ALA A 157 -9.13 -8.03 4.57
CA ALA A 157 -9.54 -9.38 4.92
C ALA A 157 -9.30 -10.40 3.79
N ILE A 158 -9.58 -10.02 2.54
CA ILE A 158 -9.30 -10.88 1.37
C ILE A 158 -7.79 -11.11 1.23
N MET A 159 -6.98 -10.07 1.37
CA MET A 159 -5.53 -10.20 1.29
C MET A 159 -4.99 -11.09 2.41
N GLN A 160 -5.49 -10.95 3.64
CA GLN A 160 -5.11 -11.80 4.77
C GLN A 160 -5.48 -13.26 4.54
N ALA A 161 -6.65 -13.54 3.96
CA ALA A 161 -7.05 -14.91 3.60
C ALA A 161 -6.10 -15.55 2.57
N ASP A 162 -5.47 -14.75 1.71
CA ASP A 162 -4.42 -15.17 0.77
C ASP A 162 -3.00 -15.21 1.41
N GLY A 163 -2.86 -14.98 2.71
CA GLY A 163 -1.57 -14.88 3.41
C GLY A 163 -0.77 -13.65 2.98
N ARG A 164 -1.45 -12.56 2.68
CA ARG A 164 -0.91 -11.26 2.26
C ARG A 164 -1.27 -10.19 3.29
N GLU A 165 -0.51 -9.12 3.33
CA GLU A 165 -0.69 -8.04 4.28
C GLU A 165 -0.91 -6.70 3.58
N LEU A 166 -1.84 -5.90 4.10
CA LEU A 166 -2.09 -4.53 3.69
C LEU A 166 -1.89 -3.62 4.91
N GLU A 167 -0.75 -2.93 4.94
CA GLU A 167 -0.33 -2.08 6.07
C GLU A 167 -0.59 -0.61 5.78
N ILE A 168 -1.20 0.10 6.74
CA ILE A 168 -1.38 1.55 6.71
C ILE A 168 -0.39 2.22 7.65
N ILE A 169 0.23 3.32 7.21
CA ILE A 169 1.20 4.04 8.04
C ILE A 169 0.55 5.08 8.96
N SER A 170 -0.66 5.52 8.65
CA SER A 170 -1.40 6.50 9.45
C SER A 170 -2.80 6.01 9.72
N THR A 171 -3.08 5.78 11.00
CA THR A 171 -4.44 5.49 11.48
C THR A 171 -5.29 6.75 11.65
N LYS A 172 -4.67 7.94 11.53
CA LYS A 172 -5.43 9.19 11.54
C LYS A 172 -6.30 9.22 10.30
N GLU A 173 -7.58 9.01 10.49
CA GLU A 173 -8.55 9.30 9.45
C GLU A 173 -8.46 10.79 9.10
N PRO A 174 -8.62 11.17 7.82
CA PRO A 174 -8.79 12.56 7.48
C PRO A 174 -9.91 13.10 8.35
N ASP A 175 -9.69 14.29 8.92
CA ASP A 175 -10.70 15.03 9.65
C ASP A 175 -11.98 15.19 8.80
N ASP A 176 -13.04 15.68 9.41
CA ASP A 176 -14.32 15.94 8.71
C ASP A 176 -14.12 16.74 7.40
N LYS A 177 -13.10 17.57 7.32
CA LYS A 177 -12.78 18.35 6.11
C LYS A 177 -12.30 17.44 4.96
N GLY A 178 -11.46 16.46 5.27
CA GLY A 178 -11.01 15.46 4.28
C GLY A 178 -12.18 14.63 3.76
N PHE A 179 -13.06 14.17 4.66
CA PHE A 179 -14.26 13.44 4.26
C PHE A 179 -15.19 14.26 3.36
N LYS A 180 -15.46 15.52 3.72
CA LYS A 180 -16.29 16.43 2.93
C LYS A 180 -15.72 16.70 1.54
N LYS A 181 -14.39 16.80 1.44
CA LYS A 181 -13.69 16.93 0.15
C LYS A 181 -13.84 15.66 -0.69
N ASP A 182 -13.55 14.49 -0.13
CA ASP A 182 -13.67 13.20 -0.82
C ASP A 182 -15.10 12.97 -1.34
N LEU A 183 -16.10 13.37 -0.56
CA LEU A 183 -17.52 13.28 -0.97
C LEU A 183 -17.83 14.22 -2.12
N THR A 184 -17.33 15.46 -2.09
CA THR A 184 -17.50 16.44 -3.18
C THR A 184 -16.88 15.93 -4.47
N ASP A 185 -15.65 15.42 -4.40
CA ASP A 185 -14.91 14.83 -5.53
C ASP A 185 -15.70 13.65 -6.12
N THR A 186 -16.24 12.79 -5.25
CA THR A 186 -17.07 11.64 -5.64
C THR A 186 -18.32 12.06 -6.39
N ILE A 187 -19.09 13.02 -5.85
CA ILE A 187 -20.32 13.51 -6.48
C ILE A 187 -19.99 14.12 -7.85
N TYR A 188 -18.92 14.91 -7.94
CA TYR A 188 -18.48 15.50 -9.21
C TYR A 188 -18.20 14.43 -10.27
N VAL A 189 -17.45 13.37 -9.91
CA VAL A 189 -17.15 12.25 -10.80
C VAL A 189 -18.41 11.53 -11.25
N VAL A 190 -19.35 11.29 -10.33
CA VAL A 190 -20.65 10.66 -10.65
C VAL A 190 -21.44 11.54 -11.63
N CYS A 191 -21.53 12.85 -11.39
CA CYS A 191 -22.19 13.77 -12.33
C CYS A 191 -21.55 13.71 -13.73
N LYS A 192 -20.23 13.67 -13.82
CA LYS A 192 -19.53 13.53 -15.12
C LYS A 192 -19.82 12.21 -15.81
N LYS A 193 -19.82 11.09 -15.07
CA LYS A 193 -20.16 9.77 -15.63
C LYS A 193 -21.59 9.65 -16.10
N LEU A 194 -22.53 10.35 -15.44
CA LEU A 194 -23.93 10.41 -15.85
C LEU A 194 -24.18 11.33 -17.05
N GLY A 195 -23.13 11.92 -17.62
CA GLY A 195 -23.24 12.74 -18.86
C GLY A 195 -23.74 14.16 -18.62
N THR A 196 -23.76 14.65 -17.39
CA THR A 196 -24.08 16.05 -17.09
C THR A 196 -22.89 16.94 -17.47
N LYS A 197 -22.83 17.32 -18.76
CA LYS A 197 -21.68 18.04 -19.34
C LYS A 197 -21.44 19.43 -18.73
N ASP A 198 -22.52 20.07 -18.24
CA ASP A 198 -22.50 21.46 -17.78
C ASP A 198 -22.24 21.61 -16.28
N VAL A 199 -22.15 20.51 -15.51
CA VAL A 199 -21.85 20.54 -14.08
C VAL A 199 -20.36 20.75 -13.87
N THR A 200 -20.02 21.88 -13.23
CA THR A 200 -18.64 22.17 -12.81
C THR A 200 -18.37 21.67 -11.40
N TYR A 201 -17.10 21.50 -11.04
CA TYR A 201 -16.72 21.16 -9.67
C TYR A 201 -17.22 22.21 -8.65
N GLU A 202 -17.19 23.48 -9.04
CA GLU A 202 -17.66 24.57 -8.20
C GLU A 202 -19.18 24.53 -7.97
N ASP A 203 -19.97 24.03 -8.92
CA ASP A 203 -21.42 23.86 -8.75
C ASP A 203 -21.73 22.75 -7.74
N VAL A 204 -21.00 21.62 -7.82
CA VAL A 204 -21.10 20.54 -6.82
C VAL A 204 -20.71 21.08 -5.44
N ARG A 205 -19.60 21.83 -5.36
CA ARG A 205 -19.16 22.42 -4.10
C ARG A 205 -20.18 23.40 -3.52
N LYS A 206 -20.79 24.25 -4.34
CA LYS A 206 -21.87 25.16 -3.89
C LYS A 206 -23.07 24.40 -3.38
N ALA A 207 -23.48 23.33 -4.06
CA ALA A 207 -24.57 22.47 -3.61
C ALA A 207 -24.26 21.82 -2.24
N MET A 208 -23.02 21.31 -2.06
CA MET A 208 -22.56 20.73 -0.79
C MET A 208 -22.57 21.76 0.35
N VAL A 209 -22.21 23.01 0.06
CA VAL A 209 -22.30 24.12 1.02
C VAL A 209 -23.76 24.44 1.35
N ALA A 210 -24.67 24.48 0.36
CA ALA A 210 -26.09 24.74 0.56
C ALA A 210 -26.76 23.65 1.41
N LEU A 211 -26.30 22.39 1.27
CA LEU A 211 -26.77 21.26 2.09
C LEU A 211 -26.09 21.22 3.49
N GLY A 212 -25.24 22.18 3.83
CA GLY A 212 -24.55 22.23 5.12
C GLY A 212 -23.45 21.16 5.28
N ILE A 213 -23.09 20.45 4.21
CA ILE A 213 -22.08 19.38 4.23
C ILE A 213 -20.67 19.95 4.10
N ALA A 214 -20.46 21.01 3.31
CA ALA A 214 -19.18 21.68 3.14
C ALA A 214 -19.20 23.11 3.73
N GLU A 215 -18.03 23.57 4.15
CA GLU A 215 -17.88 24.95 4.66
C GLU A 215 -17.81 25.94 3.50
N ARG A 216 -18.37 27.14 3.71
CA ARG A 216 -18.18 28.26 2.78
C ARG A 216 -16.72 28.65 2.77
N LYS A 217 -16.09 28.78 1.59
CA LYS A 217 -14.79 29.45 1.49
C LYS A 217 -14.97 30.84 2.09
N ASN A 218 -14.31 31.14 3.21
CA ASN A 218 -14.15 32.50 3.66
C ASN A 218 -13.40 33.25 2.53
N SER A 219 -14.15 33.96 1.68
CA SER A 219 -13.57 35.00 0.85
C SER A 219 -12.96 35.99 1.82
N GLY A 220 -11.63 36.01 1.90
CA GLY A 220 -10.88 36.78 2.89
C GLY A 220 -11.21 38.26 2.81
N ARG A 221 -12.18 38.69 3.58
CA ARG A 221 -12.18 40.06 4.07
C ARG A 221 -11.11 40.10 5.16
N PRO A 222 -10.09 40.95 5.02
CA PRO A 222 -9.13 41.14 6.09
C PRO A 222 -9.88 41.58 7.33
N THR A 223 -9.79 40.82 8.39
CA THR A 223 -10.35 41.17 9.71
C THR A 223 -9.75 42.51 10.11
N LYS A 224 -10.58 43.41 10.66
CA LYS A 224 -10.19 44.77 11.08
C LYS A 224 -9.01 44.83 12.04
N ASP A 225 -8.60 43.70 12.62
CA ASP A 225 -7.44 43.59 13.52
C ASP A 225 -6.08 43.63 12.82
N SER A 226 -6.00 43.39 11.51
CA SER A 226 -4.72 43.51 10.79
C SER A 226 -4.32 44.96 10.47
N LYS A 227 -5.29 45.91 10.57
CA LYS A 227 -5.00 47.33 10.38
C LYS A 227 -4.49 48.06 11.65
N ARG A 228 -4.57 47.44 12.83
CA ARG A 228 -4.12 48.04 14.09
C ARG A 228 -2.66 47.78 14.43
N LYS A 229 -1.99 46.90 13.69
CA LYS A 229 -0.54 46.60 13.92
C LYS A 229 0.43 47.36 13.01
N LYS A 230 -0.04 48.21 12.09
CA LYS A 230 0.82 49.02 11.20
C LYS A 230 1.03 50.48 11.62
N SER A 231 0.60 50.86 12.79
CA SER A 231 0.80 52.26 13.28
C SER A 231 1.42 52.26 14.67
N LYS A 232 2.60 51.71 14.82
CA LYS A 232 3.59 52.04 15.84
C LYS A 232 4.95 51.73 15.28
N GLU A 233 5.47 52.67 14.47
CA GLU A 233 6.92 52.83 14.33
C GLU A 233 7.41 53.42 15.68
N PRO A 234 8.50 52.87 16.23
CA PRO A 234 9.15 53.49 17.42
C PRO A 234 9.80 54.78 17.01
N ASP A 235 9.61 55.82 17.83
CA ASP A 235 10.26 57.11 17.70
C ASP A 235 11.79 56.96 17.75
N PRO A 236 12.51 57.71 16.92
CA PRO A 236 13.98 57.59 16.82
C PRO A 236 14.75 58.14 18.04
N GLU A 237 14.11 58.58 19.10
CA GLU A 237 14.76 59.14 20.30
C GLU A 237 14.99 58.16 21.47
N ASP A 238 14.58 56.87 21.33
CA ASP A 238 14.81 55.84 22.38
C ASP A 238 16.08 55.01 22.18
N LEU A 239 17.03 55.51 21.40
CA LEU A 239 18.36 54.92 21.20
C LEU A 239 19.46 55.91 21.58
N ILE A 240 19.59 56.18 22.90
CA ILE A 240 20.84 56.66 23.50
C ILE A 240 21.07 55.89 24.79
#